data_cd91a5ad276bf798e7dbbad53d3a4009
#
_entry.id   cd91a5ad276bf798e7dbbad53d3a4009
#
_cell.length_a   1.000
_cell.length_b   1.000
_cell.length_c   1.000
_cell.angle_alpha   90.00
_cell.angle_beta   90.00
_cell.angle_gamma   90.00
#
_symmetry.space_group_name_H-M   'P 1'
#
loop_
_entity.id
_entity.type
_entity.pdbx_description
1 polymer ?
#
loop_
_entity_poly.entity_id
_entity_poly.type
_entity_poly.pdbx_seq_one_letter_code
_entity_poly.pdbx_strand_id
1 'polypeptide(L)'
;MGIQYHPDLGEALRCDYAGVSPEMIKRRLVVIIVPKACQRMQLTTVVPISATPPVVVRTWHVRLQRDPYPNGTAAELWVKCDMLNVVSFERLSGYHTRWNGRREYRKMRVSMDELRAIRQGVLNALGHPW
;
A
#
# COMPACT_ATOMS: atom_id res chain seq x y z
N MET A 1 14.50 0.77 -10.61
CA MET A 1 15.11 1.51 -9.49
C MET A 1 14.01 1.97 -8.56
N GLY A 2 14.21 1.81 -7.28
CA GLY A 2 13.21 2.10 -6.25
C GLY A 2 13.18 3.56 -5.82
N ILE A 3 12.36 3.85 -4.81
CA ILE A 3 12.28 5.18 -4.23
C ILE A 3 13.58 5.51 -3.48
N GLN A 4 13.91 6.82 -3.42
CA GLN A 4 15.13 7.32 -2.80
C GLN A 4 14.84 8.13 -1.53
N TYR A 5 13.65 8.02 -0.98
CA TYR A 5 13.20 8.77 0.20
C TYR A 5 12.39 7.87 1.11
N HIS A 6 12.31 8.22 2.39
CA HIS A 6 11.42 7.54 3.32
C HIS A 6 9.99 7.96 3.03
N PRO A 7 9.11 7.02 2.65
CA PRO A 7 7.75 7.38 2.30
C PRO A 7 6.95 7.84 3.52
N ASP A 8 5.96 8.68 3.27
CA ASP A 8 5.05 9.18 4.31
C ASP A 8 4.08 8.08 4.74
N LEU A 9 3.69 8.11 6.01
CA LEU A 9 2.58 7.29 6.50
C LEU A 9 1.32 7.59 5.66
N GLY A 10 0.70 6.56 5.12
CA GLY A 10 -0.49 6.69 4.29
C GLY A 10 -0.21 6.93 2.81
N GLU A 11 1.04 7.05 2.42
CA GLU A 11 1.40 7.19 1.01
C GLU A 11 1.11 5.89 0.26
N ALA A 12 0.57 6.01 -0.96
CA ALA A 12 0.28 4.87 -1.83
C ALA A 12 1.37 4.77 -2.89
N LEU A 13 2.02 3.63 -2.95
CA LEU A 13 3.11 3.35 -3.88
C LEU A 13 2.82 2.03 -4.61
N ARG A 14 3.48 1.83 -5.72
CA ARG A 14 3.46 0.53 -6.42
C ARG A 14 4.59 -0.32 -5.88
N CYS A 15 4.30 -1.57 -5.53
CA CYS A 15 5.27 -2.52 -5.03
C CYS A 15 5.38 -3.71 -5.97
N ASP A 16 6.62 -4.05 -6.34
CA ASP A 16 6.93 -5.28 -7.05
C ASP A 16 7.32 -6.32 -6.00
N TYR A 17 6.39 -7.18 -5.66
CA TYR A 17 6.61 -8.16 -4.61
C TYR A 17 7.59 -9.26 -5.00
N ALA A 18 7.53 -9.73 -6.25
CA ALA A 18 8.37 -10.82 -6.75
C ALA A 18 8.43 -12.03 -5.78
N GLY A 19 7.30 -12.29 -5.10
CA GLY A 19 7.22 -13.32 -4.06
C GLY A 19 7.00 -14.71 -4.60
N VAL A 20 6.87 -15.66 -3.69
CA VAL A 20 6.58 -17.07 -3.98
C VAL A 20 5.16 -17.37 -3.53
N SER A 21 4.35 -17.98 -4.42
CA SER A 21 2.96 -18.34 -4.07
C SER A 21 2.92 -19.24 -2.81
N PRO A 22 1.99 -19.04 -1.86
CA PRO A 22 0.85 -18.11 -1.90
C PRO A 22 1.12 -16.70 -1.37
N GLU A 23 2.38 -16.29 -1.25
CA GLU A 23 2.72 -14.91 -0.94
C GLU A 23 2.26 -13.98 -2.06
N MET A 24 2.31 -12.66 -1.83
CA MET A 24 2.11 -11.69 -2.89
C MET A 24 3.21 -11.82 -3.95
N ILE A 25 2.83 -12.05 -5.20
CA ILE A 25 3.80 -12.30 -6.29
C ILE A 25 3.70 -11.27 -7.42
N LYS A 26 2.66 -10.44 -7.42
CA LYS A 26 2.40 -9.47 -8.49
C LYS A 26 2.79 -8.07 -8.07
N ARG A 27 2.90 -7.19 -9.05
CA ARG A 27 2.96 -5.75 -8.78
C ARG A 27 1.59 -5.28 -8.29
N ARG A 28 1.57 -4.55 -7.19
CA ARG A 28 0.35 -4.02 -6.60
C ARG A 28 0.58 -2.65 -6.02
N LEU A 29 -0.49 -1.87 -5.93
CA LEU A 29 -0.47 -0.70 -5.07
C LEU A 29 -0.42 -1.17 -3.62
N VAL A 30 0.31 -0.42 -2.82
CA VAL A 30 0.43 -0.67 -1.38
C VAL A 30 0.25 0.64 -0.63
N VAL A 31 -0.10 0.54 0.65
CA VAL A 31 -0.19 1.69 1.56
C VAL A 31 0.91 1.55 2.59
N ILE A 32 1.63 2.64 2.82
CA ILE A 32 2.66 2.72 3.86
C ILE A 32 1.96 2.86 5.21
N ILE A 33 2.21 1.96 6.13
CA ILE A 33 1.48 1.89 7.40
C ILE A 33 2.33 2.24 8.62
N VAL A 34 3.58 2.60 8.43
CA VAL A 34 4.47 3.03 9.52
C VAL A 34 4.98 4.44 9.23
N PRO A 35 5.07 5.30 10.27
CA PRO A 35 5.63 6.64 10.10
C PRO A 35 7.14 6.56 9.82
N LYS A 36 7.68 7.63 9.25
CA LYS A 36 9.10 7.70 8.87
C LYS A 36 10.02 7.34 10.02
N ALA A 37 9.70 7.80 11.21
CA ALA A 37 10.53 7.55 12.40
C ALA A 37 10.61 6.06 12.79
N CYS A 38 9.67 5.24 12.33
CA CYS A 38 9.62 3.80 12.61
C CYS A 38 10.18 2.96 11.48
N GLN A 39 10.66 3.58 10.41
CA GLN A 39 11.22 2.86 9.25
C GLN A 39 12.70 2.63 9.46
N ARG A 40 13.15 1.44 9.11
CA ARG A 40 14.59 1.18 9.03
C ARG A 40 15.14 1.78 7.74
N MET A 41 16.46 1.92 7.66
CA MET A 41 17.11 2.39 6.43
C MET A 41 16.71 1.48 5.27
N GLN A 42 16.12 2.08 4.22
CA GLN A 42 15.74 1.41 2.99
C GLN A 42 14.69 0.29 3.15
N LEU A 43 13.99 0.26 4.29
CA LEU A 43 12.90 -0.68 4.53
C LEU A 43 11.67 0.04 5.06
N THR A 44 10.51 -0.41 4.65
CA THR A 44 9.24 0.08 5.19
C THR A 44 8.20 -1.03 5.23
N THR A 45 7.16 -0.84 6.03
CA THR A 45 6.07 -1.81 6.17
C THR A 45 4.87 -1.36 5.38
N VAL A 46 4.30 -2.26 4.61
CA VAL A 46 3.20 -1.98 3.67
C VAL A 46 2.08 -3.00 3.80
N VAL A 47 0.89 -2.62 3.34
CA VAL A 47 -0.23 -3.52 3.11
C VAL A 47 -0.69 -3.39 1.68
N PRO A 48 -1.11 -4.49 1.02
CA PRO A 48 -1.49 -4.45 -0.38
C PRO A 48 -2.92 -3.97 -0.59
N ILE A 49 -3.13 -3.33 -1.73
CA ILE A 49 -4.45 -2.97 -2.25
C ILE A 49 -4.79 -3.95 -3.36
N SER A 50 -5.94 -4.58 -3.28
CA SER A 50 -6.41 -5.58 -4.24
C SER A 50 -7.69 -5.10 -4.93
N ALA A 51 -7.78 -5.34 -6.23
CA ALA A 51 -9.01 -5.13 -7.00
C ALA A 51 -9.99 -6.30 -6.85
N THR A 52 -9.58 -7.38 -6.22
CA THR A 52 -10.42 -8.57 -6.00
C THR A 52 -11.05 -8.48 -4.62
N PRO A 53 -12.39 -8.41 -4.53
CA PRO A 53 -13.06 -8.41 -3.23
C PRO A 53 -12.77 -9.71 -2.46
N PRO A 54 -12.70 -9.63 -1.12
CA PRO A 54 -12.58 -10.85 -0.33
C PRO A 54 -13.85 -11.68 -0.44
N VAL A 55 -13.71 -13.00 -0.42
CA VAL A 55 -14.86 -13.92 -0.44
C VAL A 55 -15.73 -13.71 0.80
N VAL A 56 -15.09 -13.55 1.96
CA VAL A 56 -15.74 -13.19 3.21
C VAL A 56 -15.04 -11.96 3.77
N VAL A 57 -15.79 -10.90 4.02
CA VAL A 57 -15.24 -9.67 4.60
C VAL A 57 -14.96 -9.91 6.08
N ARG A 58 -13.72 -9.67 6.48
CA ARG A 58 -13.24 -9.80 7.86
C ARG A 58 -12.94 -8.43 8.43
N THR A 59 -12.65 -8.37 9.73
CA THR A 59 -12.36 -7.10 10.43
C THR A 59 -11.05 -6.45 9.97
N TRP A 60 -10.21 -7.18 9.25
CA TRP A 60 -8.96 -6.66 8.71
C TRP A 60 -9.04 -6.30 7.22
N HIS A 61 -10.21 -6.39 6.60
CA HIS A 61 -10.42 -5.92 5.24
C HIS A 61 -10.98 -4.50 5.26
N VAL A 62 -10.39 -3.62 4.48
CA VAL A 62 -10.84 -2.23 4.38
C VAL A 62 -11.12 -1.90 2.92
N ARG A 63 -12.35 -1.52 2.62
CA ARG A 63 -12.69 -1.06 1.28
C ARG A 63 -12.32 0.41 1.14
N LEU A 64 -11.54 0.75 0.10
CA LEU A 64 -11.23 2.15 -0.20
C LEU A 64 -12.40 2.80 -0.92
N GLN A 65 -12.65 4.08 -0.63
CA GLN A 65 -13.71 4.83 -1.27
C GLN A 65 -13.33 5.32 -2.66
N ARG A 66 -12.04 5.47 -2.92
CA ARG A 66 -11.52 5.85 -4.22
C ARG A 66 -10.14 5.26 -4.43
N ASP A 67 -9.75 5.12 -5.70
CA ASP A 67 -8.40 4.74 -6.05
C ASP A 67 -7.45 5.88 -5.68
N PRO A 68 -6.38 5.63 -4.92
CA PRO A 68 -5.39 6.66 -4.63
C PRO A 68 -4.65 7.14 -5.87
N TYR A 69 -4.65 6.35 -6.95
CA TYR A 69 -4.06 6.73 -8.23
C TYR A 69 -5.17 7.22 -9.18
N PRO A 70 -4.98 8.37 -9.86
CA PRO A 70 -6.05 8.98 -10.65
C PRO A 70 -6.46 8.18 -11.90
N ASN A 71 -5.61 7.29 -12.38
CA ASN A 71 -5.86 6.50 -13.59
C ASN A 71 -6.42 5.10 -13.29
N GLY A 72 -6.84 4.86 -12.07
CA GLY A 72 -7.38 3.57 -11.68
C GLY A 72 -8.71 3.27 -12.36
N THR A 73 -8.89 2.03 -12.80
CA THR A 73 -10.10 1.57 -13.50
C THR A 73 -10.85 0.48 -12.74
N ALA A 74 -10.36 0.07 -11.59
CA ALA A 74 -11.01 -0.97 -10.79
C ALA A 74 -12.35 -0.48 -10.25
N ALA A 75 -13.37 -1.35 -10.30
CA ALA A 75 -14.70 -1.04 -9.79
C ALA A 75 -14.68 -0.85 -8.28
N GLU A 76 -13.83 -1.59 -7.58
CA GLU A 76 -13.63 -1.45 -6.14
C GLU A 76 -12.22 -1.89 -5.77
N LEU A 77 -11.73 -1.35 -4.65
CA LEU A 77 -10.41 -1.65 -4.13
C LEU A 77 -10.51 -2.01 -2.66
N TRP A 78 -9.79 -3.06 -2.28
CA TRP A 78 -9.76 -3.59 -0.92
C TRP A 78 -8.34 -3.64 -0.41
N VAL A 79 -8.13 -3.11 0.80
CA VAL A 79 -6.86 -3.25 1.50
C VAL A 79 -6.92 -4.53 2.33
N LYS A 80 -5.97 -5.42 2.11
CA LYS A 80 -5.87 -6.70 2.81
C LYS A 80 -4.82 -6.59 3.91
N CYS A 81 -5.26 -6.14 5.08
CA CYS A 81 -4.36 -5.74 6.17
C CYS A 81 -3.67 -6.93 6.84
N ASP A 82 -4.16 -8.15 6.62
CA ASP A 82 -3.50 -9.36 7.11
C ASP A 82 -2.25 -9.74 6.32
N MET A 83 -2.08 -9.14 5.15
CA MET A 83 -0.92 -9.42 4.28
C MET A 83 0.13 -8.32 4.38
N LEU A 84 0.34 -7.77 5.58
CA LEU A 84 1.39 -6.78 5.79
C LEU A 84 2.76 -7.40 5.55
N ASN A 85 3.68 -6.57 5.06
CA ASN A 85 5.02 -7.03 4.73
C ASN A 85 6.02 -5.91 4.86
N VAL A 86 7.24 -6.24 5.23
CA VAL A 86 8.37 -5.32 5.21
C VAL A 86 9.07 -5.48 3.87
N VAL A 87 9.22 -4.39 3.14
CA VAL A 87 9.79 -4.42 1.79
C VAL A 87 10.93 -3.43 1.64
N SER A 88 11.86 -3.75 0.75
CA SER A 88 12.93 -2.85 0.35
C SER A 88 12.39 -1.70 -0.48
N PHE A 89 12.97 -0.51 -0.32
CA PHE A 89 12.66 0.64 -1.18
C PHE A 89 12.86 0.34 -2.66
N GLU A 90 13.75 -0.59 -3.01
CA GLU A 90 13.98 -0.99 -4.39
C GLU A 90 12.75 -1.63 -5.04
N ARG A 91 11.84 -2.18 -4.25
CA ARG A 91 10.59 -2.75 -4.74
C ARG A 91 9.50 -1.71 -4.96
N LEU A 92 9.71 -0.47 -4.51
CA LEU A 92 8.68 0.56 -4.49
C LEU A 92 8.93 1.59 -5.59
N SER A 93 7.86 2.02 -6.24
CA SER A 93 7.89 3.10 -7.22
C SER A 93 6.68 4.01 -7.01
N GLY A 94 6.89 5.31 -7.27
CA GLY A 94 5.84 6.31 -7.11
C GLY A 94 5.01 6.50 -8.36
N TYR A 95 3.86 7.16 -8.19
CA TYR A 95 3.06 7.61 -9.31
C TYR A 95 3.81 8.70 -10.08
N HIS A 96 3.80 8.61 -11.39
CA HIS A 96 4.41 9.62 -12.23
C HIS A 96 3.63 9.82 -13.51
N THR A 97 3.74 11.03 -14.05
CA THR A 97 3.26 11.38 -15.38
C THR A 97 4.45 11.82 -16.22
N ARG A 98 4.28 11.91 -17.53
CA ARG A 98 5.31 12.45 -18.42
C ARG A 98 4.89 13.83 -18.91
N TRP A 99 5.81 14.77 -18.80
CA TRP A 99 5.65 16.13 -19.31
C TRP A 99 6.95 16.54 -20.01
N ASN A 100 6.83 16.92 -21.28
CA ASN A 100 8.00 17.29 -22.11
C ASN A 100 9.13 16.24 -22.07
N GLY A 101 8.77 14.95 -22.12
CA GLY A 101 9.73 13.86 -22.09
C GLY A 101 10.32 13.56 -20.71
N ARG A 102 9.91 14.27 -19.66
CA ARG A 102 10.39 14.06 -18.29
C ARG A 102 9.33 13.39 -17.45
N ARG A 103 9.77 12.61 -16.46
CA ARG A 103 8.89 12.04 -15.45
C ARG A 103 8.65 13.06 -14.36
N GLU A 104 7.38 13.29 -14.06
CA GLU A 104 6.97 14.09 -12.91
C GLU A 104 6.31 13.18 -11.88
N TYR A 105 6.92 13.09 -10.70
CA TYR A 105 6.41 12.25 -9.62
C TYR A 105 5.47 13.04 -8.73
N ARG A 106 4.36 12.40 -8.34
CA ARG A 106 3.39 12.98 -7.42
C ARG A 106 3.12 11.98 -6.32
N LYS A 107 3.11 12.46 -5.08
CA LYS A 107 2.75 11.63 -3.94
C LYS A 107 1.25 11.43 -3.91
N MET A 108 0.81 10.18 -3.91
CA MET A 108 -0.58 9.79 -3.77
C MET A 108 -0.80 9.21 -2.39
N ARG A 109 -1.97 9.45 -1.82
CA ARG A 109 -2.27 9.06 -0.44
C ARG A 109 -3.68 8.52 -0.33
N VAL A 110 -3.89 7.66 0.65
CA VAL A 110 -5.23 7.37 1.14
C VAL A 110 -5.68 8.52 2.06
N SER A 111 -6.99 8.65 2.28
CA SER A 111 -7.50 9.66 3.21
C SER A 111 -7.10 9.31 4.65
N MET A 112 -7.21 10.30 5.55
CA MET A 112 -6.92 10.05 6.97
C MET A 112 -7.88 9.05 7.58
N ASP A 113 -9.16 9.08 7.18
CA ASP A 113 -10.15 8.11 7.66
C ASP A 113 -9.83 6.71 7.16
N GLU A 114 -9.43 6.58 5.89
CA GLU A 114 -8.99 5.31 5.33
C GLU A 114 -7.74 4.80 6.04
N LEU A 115 -6.78 5.68 6.30
CA LEU A 115 -5.56 5.31 7.01
C LEU A 115 -5.84 4.78 8.41
N ARG A 116 -6.72 5.45 9.16
CA ARG A 116 -7.14 4.98 10.48
C ARG A 116 -7.78 3.60 10.41
N ALA A 117 -8.68 3.40 9.44
CA ALA A 117 -9.32 2.10 9.25
C ALA A 117 -8.31 1.03 8.88
N ILE A 118 -7.35 1.34 8.01
CA ILE A 118 -6.29 0.41 7.61
C ILE A 118 -5.43 0.02 8.81
N ARG A 119 -5.01 0.99 9.62
CA ARG A 119 -4.18 0.70 10.79
C ARG A 119 -4.95 -0.13 11.82
N GLN A 120 -6.24 0.15 12.00
CA GLN A 120 -7.09 -0.70 12.84
C GLN A 120 -7.23 -2.10 12.26
N GLY A 121 -7.37 -2.21 10.94
CA GLY A 121 -7.40 -3.50 10.25
C GLY A 121 -6.14 -4.33 10.48
N VAL A 122 -4.97 -3.69 10.47
CA VAL A 122 -3.70 -4.36 10.79
C VAL A 122 -3.71 -4.87 12.23
N LEU A 123 -4.13 -4.06 13.19
CA LEU A 123 -4.24 -4.50 14.58
C LEU A 123 -5.20 -5.68 14.72
N ASN A 124 -6.33 -5.64 14.03
CA ASN A 124 -7.30 -6.74 14.03
C ASN A 124 -6.67 -8.02 13.46
N ALA A 125 -5.92 -7.88 12.37
CA ALA A 125 -5.24 -9.02 11.73
C ALA A 125 -4.17 -9.63 12.63
N LEU A 126 -3.55 -8.83 13.49
CA LEU A 126 -2.57 -9.28 14.47
C LEU A 126 -3.24 -9.90 15.73
N GLY A 127 -4.58 -9.86 15.79
CA GLY A 127 -5.32 -10.41 16.91
C GLY A 127 -5.52 -9.44 18.08
N HIS A 128 -5.40 -8.13 17.83
CA HIS A 128 -5.62 -7.12 18.86
C HIS A 128 -7.11 -6.79 19.02
N PRO A 129 -7.65 -6.62 20.25
CA PRO A 129 -6.94 -6.83 21.53
C PRO A 129 -6.66 -8.29 21.77
N TRP A 130 -5.56 -8.51 22.40
CA TRP A 130 -5.05 -9.83 22.75
C TRP A 130 -5.84 -10.46 23.90
#